data_80d97fa086a6093a3982b279bbb04da8
#
_entry.id   80d97fa086a6093a3982b279bbb04da8
#
_cell.length_a   1.000
_cell.length_b   1.000
_cell.length_c   1.000
_cell.angle_alpha   90.00
_cell.angle_beta   90.00
_cell.angle_gamma   90.00
#
_symmetry.space_group_name_H-M   'P 1'
#
loop_
_entity.id
_entity.type
_entity.pdbx_description
1 polymer ?
#
loop_
_entity_poly.entity_id
_entity_poly.type
_entity_poly.pdbx_seq_one_letter_code
_entity_poly.pdbx_strand_id
1 'polypeptide(L)'
;MNAKIELENEIANQMNNELENKYLLLTPGPLSTSTTVRRVMQRDWCTWDKEYNALVQDIRSRLVAMATAQPEQYSAVLMQGSGSFSVESVLGSAIPKDGKILIINNGAYGARMVQMARCLNIDVVELRYPEMQTPQLADIEKALEDESISHVSCVHCETTTGLLNPIQEIGRIVKAKNKVWIVDAMSSFGGVPMDIAELEIDFLISSANKCIQGVPGFGFILAKREQLQACKGLARSVSLDLYDQWNTMEQQGGKWRFTSPTHVVRAFYQALLELEQEGGVTVRYQRYLHNQQRLATGMQALGFEMVLDQNTPQSPIITTFLYPNEADFNFQALYENLKQAGFVIYPGKVTDLNCFRIGNIGEVYLDDIERLLTAIEQYCQA
;
A
#
# COMPACT_ATOMS: atom_id res chain seq x y z
N MET A 1 -10.37 -30.41 -39.71
CA MET A 1 -11.12 -29.32 -38.99
C MET A 1 -11.18 -29.65 -37.49
N ASN A 2 -11.53 -30.85 -37.04
CA ASN A 2 -11.61 -31.23 -35.61
C ASN A 2 -10.27 -31.15 -34.88
N ALA A 3 -9.15 -31.70 -35.42
CA ALA A 3 -7.87 -31.68 -34.77
C ALA A 3 -7.30 -30.28 -34.50
N LYS A 4 -7.62 -29.29 -35.36
CA LYS A 4 -7.22 -27.88 -35.16
C LYS A 4 -8.02 -27.24 -34.02
N ILE A 5 -9.32 -27.53 -33.94
CA ILE A 5 -10.21 -27.04 -32.87
C ILE A 5 -9.81 -27.69 -31.53
N GLU A 6 -9.46 -28.97 -31.51
CA GLU A 6 -8.99 -29.68 -30.31
C GLU A 6 -7.67 -29.06 -29.80
N LEU A 7 -6.70 -28.84 -30.68
CA LEU A 7 -5.43 -28.20 -30.33
C LEU A 7 -5.64 -26.75 -29.82
N GLU A 8 -6.49 -25.97 -30.47
CA GLU A 8 -6.84 -24.60 -30.02
C GLU A 8 -7.50 -24.61 -28.64
N ASN A 9 -8.37 -25.59 -28.35
CA ASN A 9 -8.98 -25.76 -27.03
C ASN A 9 -7.98 -26.24 -25.97
N GLU A 10 -7.07 -27.14 -26.29
CA GLU A 10 -5.99 -27.57 -25.39
C GLU A 10 -5.07 -26.40 -25.03
N ILE A 11 -4.63 -25.62 -26.03
CA ILE A 11 -3.82 -24.40 -25.81
C ILE A 11 -4.57 -23.38 -24.95
N ALA A 12 -5.84 -23.14 -25.24
CA ALA A 12 -6.67 -22.20 -24.45
C ALA A 12 -6.84 -22.67 -23.00
N ASN A 13 -7.05 -23.97 -22.78
CA ASN A 13 -7.15 -24.55 -21.45
C ASN A 13 -5.79 -24.48 -20.70
N GLN A 14 -4.68 -24.79 -21.37
CA GLN A 14 -3.36 -24.68 -20.80
C GLN A 14 -3.03 -23.23 -20.40
N MET A 15 -3.32 -22.26 -21.26
CA MET A 15 -3.16 -20.82 -20.96
C MET A 15 -4.06 -20.37 -19.81
N ASN A 16 -5.29 -20.87 -19.71
CA ASN A 16 -6.16 -20.54 -18.57
C ASN A 16 -5.63 -21.13 -17.27
N ASN A 17 -5.12 -22.36 -17.28
CA ASN A 17 -4.51 -22.98 -16.10
C ASN A 17 -3.24 -22.27 -15.64
N GLU A 18 -2.45 -21.69 -16.58
CA GLU A 18 -1.26 -20.89 -16.26
C GLU A 18 -1.63 -19.52 -15.63
N LEU A 19 -2.85 -19.02 -15.90
CA LEU A 19 -3.35 -17.78 -15.30
C LEU A 19 -3.92 -18.00 -13.89
N GLU A 20 -4.17 -19.22 -13.47
CA GLU A 20 -4.65 -19.48 -12.11
C GLU A 20 -3.51 -19.40 -11.09
N ASN A 21 -3.80 -18.80 -9.95
CA ASN A 21 -2.85 -18.79 -8.85
C ASN A 21 -2.77 -20.19 -8.23
N LYS A 22 -1.57 -20.73 -8.10
CA LYS A 22 -1.34 -22.02 -7.42
C LYS A 22 -1.68 -21.97 -5.93
N TYR A 23 -1.65 -20.77 -5.35
CA TYR A 23 -1.94 -20.51 -3.94
C TYR A 23 -2.42 -19.05 -3.75
N LEU A 24 -3.17 -18.81 -2.70
CA LEU A 24 -3.52 -17.46 -2.25
C LEU A 24 -2.37 -16.83 -1.48
N LEU A 25 -2.04 -15.61 -1.84
CA LEU A 25 -1.04 -14.79 -1.16
C LEU A 25 -1.70 -14.03 -0.01
N LEU A 26 -1.64 -14.59 1.19
CA LEU A 26 -2.10 -13.96 2.43
C LEU A 26 -0.98 -13.11 3.02
N THR A 27 -0.57 -12.09 2.30
CA THR A 27 0.60 -11.26 2.56
C THR A 27 0.19 -9.77 2.55
N PRO A 28 1.03 -8.86 3.09
CA PRO A 28 0.74 -7.42 3.04
C PRO A 28 0.95 -6.79 1.65
N GLY A 29 1.21 -7.59 0.63
CA GLY A 29 1.52 -7.22 -0.74
C GLY A 29 2.98 -7.51 -1.12
N PRO A 30 3.22 -8.06 -2.35
CA PRO A 30 2.21 -8.32 -3.39
C PRO A 30 1.17 -9.37 -2.95
N LEU A 31 -0.02 -9.27 -3.52
CA LEU A 31 -1.22 -10.01 -3.16
C LEU A 31 -1.75 -10.85 -4.34
N SER A 32 -2.72 -11.73 -4.07
CA SER A 32 -3.45 -12.42 -5.14
C SER A 32 -4.39 -11.45 -5.83
N THR A 33 -4.20 -11.27 -7.15
CA THR A 33 -5.07 -10.48 -8.02
C THR A 33 -6.12 -11.36 -8.69
N SER A 34 -7.20 -10.77 -9.18
CA SER A 34 -8.19 -11.46 -10.00
C SER A 34 -7.60 -11.98 -11.32
N THR A 35 -8.24 -12.97 -11.91
CA THR A 35 -7.84 -13.48 -13.24
C THR A 35 -7.95 -12.41 -14.31
N THR A 36 -8.94 -11.51 -14.22
CA THR A 36 -9.15 -10.41 -15.17
C THR A 36 -8.02 -9.38 -15.10
N VAL A 37 -7.52 -9.03 -13.92
CA VAL A 37 -6.33 -8.18 -13.75
C VAL A 37 -5.10 -8.80 -14.39
N ARG A 38 -4.89 -10.12 -14.26
CA ARG A 38 -3.75 -10.80 -14.90
C ARG A 38 -3.90 -10.91 -16.41
N ARG A 39 -5.11 -11.20 -16.89
CA ARG A 39 -5.39 -11.40 -18.33
C ARG A 39 -5.14 -10.15 -19.17
N VAL A 40 -5.46 -8.96 -18.66
CA VAL A 40 -5.28 -7.72 -19.43
C VAL A 40 -3.83 -7.31 -19.65
N MET A 41 -2.88 -7.98 -19.00
CA MET A 41 -1.44 -7.77 -19.23
C MET A 41 -0.91 -8.46 -20.49
N GLN A 42 -1.70 -9.28 -21.17
CA GLN A 42 -1.27 -10.02 -22.37
C GLN A 42 -1.20 -9.17 -23.63
N ARG A 43 -1.69 -7.91 -23.60
CA ARG A 43 -1.64 -6.98 -24.74
C ARG A 43 -0.52 -5.97 -24.55
N ASP A 44 0.31 -5.78 -25.58
CA ASP A 44 1.29 -4.71 -25.66
C ASP A 44 0.65 -3.34 -25.90
N TRP A 45 1.24 -2.29 -25.32
CA TRP A 45 0.76 -0.92 -25.40
C TRP A 45 1.87 0.04 -25.82
N CYS A 46 1.55 0.98 -26.68
CA CYS A 46 2.46 2.03 -27.11
C CYS A 46 2.30 3.27 -26.23
N THR A 47 3.38 3.70 -25.56
CA THR A 47 3.39 4.87 -24.66
C THR A 47 3.19 6.21 -25.38
N TRP A 48 3.28 6.22 -26.71
CA TRP A 48 3.01 7.41 -27.55
C TRP A 48 1.54 7.47 -27.98
N ASP A 49 0.81 6.37 -27.90
CA ASP A 49 -0.55 6.26 -28.38
C ASP A 49 -1.52 7.03 -27.49
N LYS A 50 -2.53 7.67 -28.13
CA LYS A 50 -3.58 8.42 -27.43
C LYS A 50 -4.47 7.53 -26.57
N GLU A 51 -4.72 6.27 -27.01
CA GLU A 51 -5.51 5.31 -26.25
C GLU A 51 -4.84 5.01 -24.90
N TYR A 52 -3.53 4.77 -24.91
CA TYR A 52 -2.79 4.52 -23.68
C TYR A 52 -2.72 5.74 -22.77
N ASN A 53 -2.45 6.92 -23.33
CA ASN A 53 -2.39 8.15 -22.57
C ASN A 53 -3.76 8.53 -21.96
N ALA A 54 -4.86 8.31 -22.69
CA ALA A 54 -6.21 8.49 -22.17
C ALA A 54 -6.52 7.52 -21.00
N LEU A 55 -6.07 6.25 -21.09
CA LEU A 55 -6.18 5.28 -20.01
C LEU A 55 -5.41 5.75 -18.77
N VAL A 56 -4.19 6.27 -18.92
CA VAL A 56 -3.40 6.84 -17.82
C VAL A 56 -4.13 8.03 -17.20
N GLN A 57 -4.71 8.92 -18.03
CA GLN A 57 -5.46 10.08 -17.54
C GLN A 57 -6.73 9.66 -16.78
N ASP A 58 -7.42 8.63 -17.24
CA ASP A 58 -8.60 8.09 -16.54
C ASP A 58 -8.20 7.47 -15.18
N ILE A 59 -7.09 6.72 -15.10
CA ILE A 59 -6.53 6.26 -13.83
C ILE A 59 -6.32 7.43 -12.86
N ARG A 60 -5.69 8.51 -13.32
CA ARG A 60 -5.42 9.70 -12.49
C ARG A 60 -6.70 10.33 -11.97
N SER A 61 -7.70 10.46 -12.83
CA SER A 61 -9.01 11.02 -12.47
C SER A 61 -9.74 10.15 -11.44
N ARG A 62 -9.77 8.82 -11.63
CA ARG A 62 -10.39 7.87 -10.68
C ARG A 62 -9.70 7.86 -9.34
N LEU A 63 -8.37 7.90 -9.31
CA LEU A 63 -7.60 7.98 -8.05
C LEU A 63 -7.96 9.24 -7.25
N VAL A 64 -8.07 10.39 -7.90
CA VAL A 64 -8.46 11.65 -7.23
C VAL A 64 -9.90 11.59 -6.76
N ALA A 65 -10.83 11.13 -7.60
CA ALA A 65 -12.25 11.01 -7.25
C ALA A 65 -12.49 10.03 -6.08
N MET A 66 -11.67 8.97 -5.98
CA MET A 66 -11.72 8.02 -4.86
C MET A 66 -11.16 8.61 -3.57
N ALA A 67 -10.24 9.55 -3.67
CA ALA A 67 -9.49 10.09 -2.54
C ALA A 67 -10.18 11.25 -1.82
N THR A 68 -11.03 12.01 -2.52
CA THR A 68 -11.65 13.22 -1.95
C THR A 68 -12.89 13.67 -2.69
N ALA A 69 -13.78 14.33 -1.95
CA ALA A 69 -14.93 15.07 -2.50
C ALA A 69 -14.54 16.43 -3.12
N GLN A 70 -13.28 16.86 -3.04
CA GLN A 70 -12.74 18.12 -3.59
C GLN A 70 -11.68 17.87 -4.68
N PRO A 71 -12.01 17.17 -5.78
CA PRO A 71 -11.04 16.69 -6.76
C PRO A 71 -10.27 17.80 -7.49
N GLU A 72 -10.82 19.01 -7.57
CA GLU A 72 -10.17 20.16 -8.23
C GLU A 72 -8.91 20.64 -7.52
N GLN A 73 -8.79 20.39 -6.22
CA GLN A 73 -7.62 20.79 -5.44
C GLN A 73 -6.44 19.82 -5.59
N TYR A 74 -6.69 18.60 -6.02
CA TYR A 74 -5.71 17.52 -6.03
C TYR A 74 -5.35 17.05 -7.43
N SER A 75 -4.23 16.36 -7.54
CA SER A 75 -3.82 15.65 -8.74
C SER A 75 -3.13 14.33 -8.37
N ALA A 76 -3.24 13.34 -9.24
CA ALA A 76 -2.53 12.08 -9.11
C ALA A 76 -1.29 12.06 -9.99
N VAL A 77 -0.17 11.65 -9.45
CA VAL A 77 1.10 11.46 -10.18
C VAL A 77 1.51 10.01 -10.09
N LEU A 78 1.63 9.35 -11.22
CA LEU A 78 2.08 7.96 -11.28
C LEU A 78 3.61 7.94 -11.40
N MET A 79 4.27 7.17 -10.53
CA MET A 79 5.73 7.10 -10.45
C MET A 79 6.20 5.66 -10.63
N GLN A 80 7.06 5.41 -11.61
CA GLN A 80 7.59 4.07 -11.88
C GLN A 80 8.44 3.57 -10.71
N GLY A 81 8.38 2.27 -10.47
CA GLY A 81 9.11 1.58 -9.41
C GLY A 81 8.21 1.07 -8.30
N SER A 82 8.77 0.64 -7.19
CA SER A 82 8.00 0.25 -6.01
C SER A 82 7.46 1.49 -5.27
N GLY A 83 6.57 1.28 -4.30
CA GLY A 83 6.11 2.37 -3.44
C GLY A 83 7.23 3.16 -2.77
N SER A 84 8.37 2.51 -2.47
CA SER A 84 9.56 3.20 -1.93
C SER A 84 10.10 4.29 -2.86
N PHE A 85 10.04 4.09 -4.18
CA PHE A 85 10.43 5.12 -5.17
C PHE A 85 9.49 6.32 -5.11
N SER A 86 8.20 6.11 -4.85
CA SER A 86 7.24 7.21 -4.68
C SER A 86 7.49 8.00 -3.39
N VAL A 87 7.84 7.32 -2.28
CA VAL A 87 8.24 7.98 -1.03
C VAL A 87 9.50 8.83 -1.27
N GLU A 88 10.51 8.26 -1.89
CA GLU A 88 11.77 8.94 -2.19
C GLU A 88 11.56 10.12 -3.16
N SER A 89 10.66 9.98 -4.14
CA SER A 89 10.25 11.06 -5.05
C SER A 89 9.64 12.23 -4.30
N VAL A 90 8.71 11.99 -3.36
CA VAL A 90 8.10 13.05 -2.56
C VAL A 90 9.14 13.71 -1.67
N LEU A 91 9.91 12.95 -0.89
CA LEU A 91 10.95 13.51 -0.02
C LEU A 91 11.97 14.32 -0.81
N GLY A 92 12.43 13.78 -1.94
CA GLY A 92 13.45 14.42 -2.78
C GLY A 92 12.97 15.63 -3.57
N SER A 93 11.65 15.78 -3.80
CA SER A 93 11.10 16.87 -4.62
C SER A 93 10.29 17.90 -3.82
N ALA A 94 9.71 17.53 -2.66
CA ALA A 94 8.88 18.46 -1.90
C ALA A 94 9.68 19.30 -0.90
N ILE A 95 10.77 18.76 -0.36
CA ILE A 95 11.52 19.41 0.72
C ILE A 95 12.62 20.29 0.11
N PRO A 96 12.64 21.62 0.36
CA PRO A 96 13.72 22.51 -0.07
C PRO A 96 15.09 22.06 0.43
N LYS A 97 16.17 22.58 -0.18
CA LYS A 97 17.54 22.19 0.19
C LYS A 97 17.90 22.50 1.63
N ASP A 98 17.35 23.57 2.15
CA ASP A 98 17.47 24.07 3.54
C ASP A 98 16.27 23.67 4.41
N GLY A 99 15.35 22.87 3.88
CA GLY A 99 14.17 22.38 4.60
C GLY A 99 14.49 21.26 5.56
N LYS A 100 13.73 21.21 6.66
CA LYS A 100 13.82 20.18 7.70
C LYS A 100 12.51 19.40 7.77
N ILE A 101 12.59 18.08 7.92
CA ILE A 101 11.44 17.21 8.09
C ILE A 101 11.40 16.55 9.46
N LEU A 102 10.21 16.52 10.06
CA LEU A 102 9.89 15.66 11.20
C LEU A 102 9.32 14.34 10.68
N ILE A 103 9.95 13.22 11.01
CA ILE A 103 9.45 11.88 10.66
C ILE A 103 9.03 11.15 11.93
N ILE A 104 7.75 10.78 11.97
CA ILE A 104 7.18 9.95 13.04
C ILE A 104 7.47 8.49 12.67
N ASN A 105 8.26 7.82 13.54
CA ASN A 105 8.79 6.49 13.30
C ASN A 105 8.39 5.55 14.43
N ASN A 106 7.43 4.66 14.17
CA ASN A 106 7.04 3.56 15.05
C ASN A 106 7.04 2.20 14.31
N GLY A 107 7.93 2.06 13.31
CA GLY A 107 8.08 0.80 12.60
C GLY A 107 9.06 0.85 11.44
N ALA A 108 9.19 -0.26 10.73
CA ALA A 108 10.19 -0.42 9.68
C ALA A 108 10.02 0.56 8.49
N TYR A 109 8.78 1.02 8.22
CA TYR A 109 8.54 1.94 7.10
C TYR A 109 8.85 3.37 7.50
N GLY A 110 8.54 3.79 8.73
CA GLY A 110 9.00 5.06 9.30
C GLY A 110 10.53 5.14 9.34
N ALA A 111 11.20 4.10 9.81
CA ALA A 111 12.67 4.00 9.82
C ALA A 111 13.27 4.11 8.40
N ARG A 112 12.61 3.51 7.40
CA ARG A 112 13.03 3.62 5.99
C ARG A 112 12.90 5.04 5.45
N MET A 113 11.83 5.77 5.80
CA MET A 113 11.71 7.19 5.42
C MET A 113 12.84 8.03 6.00
N VAL A 114 13.20 7.81 7.27
CA VAL A 114 14.37 8.45 7.90
C VAL A 114 15.66 8.15 7.14
N GLN A 115 15.89 6.89 6.75
CA GLN A 115 17.03 6.50 5.95
C GLN A 115 17.06 7.20 4.58
N MET A 116 15.91 7.24 3.87
CA MET A 116 15.79 7.92 2.58
C MET A 116 16.09 9.42 2.71
N ALA A 117 15.50 10.09 3.69
CA ALA A 117 15.74 11.52 3.92
C ALA A 117 17.22 11.82 4.19
N ARG A 118 17.89 10.99 5.00
CA ARG A 118 19.34 11.11 5.25
C ARG A 118 20.17 10.88 3.99
N CYS A 119 19.83 9.86 3.16
CA CYS A 119 20.51 9.61 1.89
C CYS A 119 20.34 10.77 0.90
N LEU A 120 19.22 11.48 0.95
CA LEU A 120 18.94 12.66 0.15
C LEU A 120 19.53 13.95 0.75
N ASN A 121 20.32 13.88 1.82
CA ASN A 121 20.86 15.01 2.55
C ASN A 121 19.77 16.00 3.00
N ILE A 122 18.67 15.50 3.50
CA ILE A 122 17.61 16.29 4.12
C ILE A 122 17.83 16.31 5.63
N ASP A 123 17.69 17.48 6.27
CA ASP A 123 17.74 17.58 7.73
C ASP A 123 16.50 16.91 8.35
N VAL A 124 16.73 15.97 9.27
CA VAL A 124 15.67 15.08 9.81
C VAL A 124 15.62 15.16 11.32
N VAL A 125 14.46 15.47 11.84
CA VAL A 125 14.08 15.19 13.24
C VAL A 125 13.29 13.89 13.25
N GLU A 126 13.77 12.90 13.99
CA GLU A 126 13.12 11.60 14.13
C GLU A 126 12.43 11.49 15.50
N LEU A 127 11.09 11.39 15.50
CA LEU A 127 10.35 10.98 16.69
C LEU A 127 10.15 9.47 16.66
N ARG A 128 10.91 8.77 17.50
CA ARG A 128 10.93 7.31 17.54
C ARG A 128 10.09 6.77 18.68
N TYR A 129 9.20 5.83 18.33
CA TYR A 129 8.37 5.08 19.26
C TYR A 129 8.58 3.57 19.11
N PRO A 130 8.23 2.77 20.12
CA PRO A 130 8.16 1.32 19.98
C PRO A 130 7.20 0.90 18.86
N GLU A 131 7.50 -0.21 18.19
CA GLU A 131 6.78 -0.68 16.99
C GLU A 131 5.27 -0.99 17.21
N MET A 132 4.87 -1.24 18.47
CA MET A 132 3.48 -1.57 18.84
C MET A 132 2.75 -0.40 19.52
N GLN A 133 3.33 0.80 19.50
CA GLN A 133 2.74 1.98 20.14
C GLN A 133 2.39 3.05 19.13
N THR A 134 1.22 3.67 19.33
CA THR A 134 0.85 4.88 18.60
C THR A 134 1.71 6.06 19.06
N PRO A 135 2.04 7.00 18.16
CA PRO A 135 2.74 8.23 18.52
C PRO A 135 1.98 9.04 19.57
N GLN A 136 2.71 9.65 20.48
CA GLN A 136 2.13 10.57 21.47
C GLN A 136 1.96 11.96 20.85
N LEU A 137 0.73 12.47 20.86
CA LEU A 137 0.42 13.77 20.23
C LEU A 137 1.18 14.94 20.88
N ALA A 138 1.36 14.91 22.20
CA ALA A 138 2.11 15.92 22.93
C ALA A 138 3.60 16.00 22.51
N ASP A 139 4.22 14.88 22.14
CA ASP A 139 5.61 14.88 21.66
C ASP A 139 5.70 15.54 20.28
N ILE A 140 4.68 15.33 19.42
CA ILE A 140 4.59 15.94 18.10
C ILE A 140 4.40 17.45 18.23
N GLU A 141 3.50 17.91 19.11
CA GLU A 141 3.29 19.33 19.39
C GLU A 141 4.59 19.99 19.87
N LYS A 142 5.27 19.35 20.82
CA LYS A 142 6.56 19.84 21.35
C LYS A 142 7.65 19.87 20.27
N ALA A 143 7.75 18.85 19.43
CA ALA A 143 8.75 18.85 18.36
C ALA A 143 8.50 19.98 17.34
N LEU A 144 7.24 20.31 17.09
CA LEU A 144 6.83 21.38 16.18
C LEU A 144 6.92 22.81 16.79
N GLU A 145 7.47 22.96 18.00
CA GLU A 145 7.96 24.24 18.53
C GLU A 145 9.22 24.70 17.77
N ASP A 146 9.96 23.76 17.16
CA ASP A 146 11.04 24.08 16.23
C ASP A 146 10.45 24.60 14.91
N GLU A 147 10.43 25.92 14.75
CA GLU A 147 9.89 26.59 13.57
C GLU A 147 10.64 26.25 12.28
N SER A 148 11.88 25.75 12.36
CA SER A 148 12.67 25.34 11.20
C SER A 148 12.16 24.06 10.54
N ILE A 149 11.35 23.25 11.23
CA ILE A 149 10.66 22.12 10.63
C ILE A 149 9.61 22.65 9.65
N SER A 150 9.73 22.27 8.39
CA SER A 150 8.82 22.68 7.32
C SER A 150 7.82 21.58 6.93
N HIS A 151 8.22 20.32 7.10
CA HIS A 151 7.47 19.12 6.67
C HIS A 151 7.34 18.12 7.81
N VAL A 152 6.23 17.39 7.82
CA VAL A 152 6.01 16.26 8.75
C VAL A 152 5.59 15.06 7.94
N SER A 153 6.09 13.88 8.28
CA SER A 153 5.68 12.63 7.64
C SER A 153 5.37 11.52 8.64
N CYS A 154 4.36 10.72 8.32
CA CYS A 154 3.95 9.55 9.09
C CYS A 154 3.47 8.44 8.16
N VAL A 155 3.69 7.18 8.56
CA VAL A 155 3.05 6.01 7.95
C VAL A 155 1.66 5.85 8.54
N HIS A 156 0.63 5.68 7.71
CA HIS A 156 -0.73 5.42 8.21
C HIS A 156 -0.89 3.99 8.75
N CYS A 157 -0.41 3.00 8.00
CA CYS A 157 -0.49 1.59 8.41
C CYS A 157 0.90 0.93 8.39
N GLU A 158 1.45 0.65 9.56
CA GLU A 158 2.69 -0.12 9.72
C GLU A 158 2.37 -1.62 9.58
N THR A 159 2.67 -2.20 8.42
CA THR A 159 2.37 -3.62 8.12
C THR A 159 3.34 -4.62 8.74
N THR A 160 4.29 -4.18 9.53
CA THR A 160 5.09 -5.06 10.40
C THR A 160 4.25 -5.60 11.55
N THR A 161 3.37 -4.77 12.11
CA THR A 161 2.49 -5.08 13.24
C THR A 161 1.00 -5.14 12.85
N GLY A 162 0.58 -4.31 11.89
CA GLY A 162 -0.82 -4.03 11.57
C GLY A 162 -1.35 -2.76 12.23
N LEU A 163 -0.50 -1.98 12.92
CA LEU A 163 -0.89 -0.76 13.63
C LEU A 163 -1.38 0.32 12.66
N LEU A 164 -2.52 0.95 12.99
CA LEU A 164 -2.99 2.19 12.35
C LEU A 164 -2.59 3.40 13.18
N ASN A 165 -1.83 4.32 12.58
CA ASN A 165 -1.49 5.58 13.22
C ASN A 165 -2.64 6.59 13.09
N PRO A 166 -2.85 7.46 14.11
CA PRO A 166 -3.93 8.44 14.16
C PRO A 166 -3.64 9.65 13.28
N ILE A 167 -3.64 9.45 11.94
CA ILE A 167 -3.25 10.50 10.96
C ILE A 167 -4.14 11.73 10.99
N GLN A 168 -5.40 11.61 11.44
CA GLN A 168 -6.32 12.73 11.57
C GLN A 168 -5.88 13.67 12.71
N GLU A 169 -5.60 13.12 13.89
CA GLU A 169 -5.17 13.87 15.06
C GLU A 169 -3.79 14.49 14.83
N ILE A 170 -2.87 13.72 14.25
CA ILE A 170 -1.53 14.20 13.86
C ILE A 170 -1.66 15.34 12.83
N GLY A 171 -2.48 15.14 11.79
CA GLY A 171 -2.71 16.14 10.74
C GLY A 171 -3.20 17.47 11.28
N ARG A 172 -4.15 17.47 12.24
CA ARG A 172 -4.63 18.70 12.90
C ARG A 172 -3.49 19.47 13.58
N ILE A 173 -2.59 18.78 14.28
CA ILE A 173 -1.43 19.40 14.93
C ILE A 173 -0.48 19.99 13.87
N VAL A 174 -0.18 19.22 12.83
CA VAL A 174 0.70 19.63 11.73
C VAL A 174 0.17 20.87 11.02
N LYS A 175 -1.13 20.88 10.70
CA LYS A 175 -1.78 21.99 9.98
C LYS A 175 -1.97 23.21 10.86
N ALA A 176 -2.21 23.07 12.16
CA ALA A 176 -2.23 24.19 13.12
C ALA A 176 -0.88 24.91 13.19
N LYS A 177 0.22 24.25 12.85
CA LYS A 177 1.58 24.82 12.77
C LYS A 177 1.97 25.23 11.33
N ASN A 178 1.04 25.23 10.38
CA ASN A 178 1.26 25.57 8.96
C ASN A 178 2.38 24.74 8.31
N LYS A 179 2.56 23.46 8.69
CA LYS A 179 3.55 22.58 8.08
C LYS A 179 2.96 21.75 6.96
N VAL A 180 3.80 21.28 6.04
CA VAL A 180 3.40 20.38 4.95
C VAL A 180 3.21 18.97 5.53
N TRP A 181 2.05 18.36 5.25
CA TRP A 181 1.65 17.06 5.75
C TRP A 181 1.82 15.95 4.69
N ILE A 182 2.71 15.00 4.94
CA ILE A 182 3.02 13.86 4.06
C ILE A 182 2.57 12.58 4.75
N VAL A 183 1.68 11.82 4.11
CA VAL A 183 1.18 10.54 4.63
C VAL A 183 1.59 9.41 3.71
N ASP A 184 2.37 8.47 4.23
CA ASP A 184 2.56 7.17 3.59
C ASP A 184 1.35 6.28 3.89
N ALA A 185 0.40 6.23 2.97
CA ALA A 185 -0.77 5.37 2.99
C ALA A 185 -0.60 4.15 2.06
N MET A 186 0.63 3.70 1.90
CA MET A 186 1.01 2.62 0.98
C MET A 186 0.10 1.41 1.11
N SER A 187 -0.15 0.97 2.32
CA SER A 187 -0.91 -0.24 2.59
C SER A 187 -2.37 0.01 2.89
N SER A 188 -2.79 1.24 3.16
CA SER A 188 -4.14 1.57 3.62
C SER A 188 -5.04 2.21 2.56
N PHE A 189 -4.45 2.98 1.63
CA PHE A 189 -5.25 3.66 0.60
C PHE A 189 -5.97 2.66 -0.32
N GLY A 190 -7.25 2.88 -0.54
CA GLY A 190 -8.14 1.99 -1.29
C GLY A 190 -8.70 0.81 -0.48
N GLY A 191 -8.28 0.64 0.79
CA GLY A 191 -8.77 -0.40 1.69
C GLY A 191 -9.22 0.12 3.06
N VAL A 192 -8.83 1.35 3.43
CA VAL A 192 -9.33 2.07 4.60
C VAL A 192 -9.95 3.37 4.12
N PRO A 193 -11.22 3.67 4.45
CA PRO A 193 -11.87 4.91 4.04
C PRO A 193 -11.14 6.14 4.57
N MET A 194 -10.92 7.13 3.71
CA MET A 194 -10.35 8.43 4.05
C MET A 194 -10.72 9.46 3.00
N ASP A 195 -10.88 10.73 3.40
CA ASP A 195 -10.90 11.87 2.49
C ASP A 195 -9.66 12.75 2.75
N ILE A 196 -8.80 12.86 1.75
CA ILE A 196 -7.49 13.55 1.90
C ILE A 196 -7.63 15.07 2.05
N ALA A 197 -8.74 15.66 1.59
CA ALA A 197 -9.02 17.09 1.79
C ALA A 197 -9.51 17.34 3.22
N GLU A 198 -10.40 16.49 3.77
CA GLU A 198 -10.82 16.58 5.17
C GLU A 198 -9.67 16.37 6.15
N LEU A 199 -8.74 15.48 5.80
CA LEU A 199 -7.51 15.20 6.56
C LEU A 199 -6.40 16.24 6.31
N GLU A 200 -6.65 17.22 5.43
CA GLU A 200 -5.72 18.27 5.02
C GLU A 200 -4.34 17.76 4.56
N ILE A 201 -4.31 16.55 3.99
CA ILE A 201 -3.08 15.90 3.51
C ILE A 201 -2.56 16.65 2.28
N ASP A 202 -1.30 17.05 2.31
CA ASP A 202 -0.65 17.71 1.19
C ASP A 202 -0.08 16.72 0.17
N PHE A 203 0.50 15.60 0.66
CA PHE A 203 0.97 14.48 -0.16
C PHE A 203 0.55 13.16 0.48
N LEU A 204 -0.25 12.37 -0.22
CA LEU A 204 -0.53 10.98 0.12
C LEU A 204 0.20 10.07 -0.86
N ILE A 205 0.87 9.04 -0.35
CA ILE A 205 1.68 8.11 -1.15
C ILE A 205 1.10 6.71 -1.07
N SER A 206 0.95 6.05 -2.22
CA SER A 206 0.50 4.65 -2.27
C SER A 206 1.10 3.91 -3.47
N SER A 207 0.70 2.66 -3.69
CA SER A 207 1.20 1.84 -4.80
C SER A 207 0.14 0.93 -5.40
N ALA A 208 0.38 0.49 -6.63
CA ALA A 208 -0.56 -0.30 -7.42
C ALA A 208 -0.90 -1.66 -6.79
N ASN A 209 0.05 -2.29 -6.10
CA ASN A 209 -0.02 -3.68 -5.63
C ASN A 209 -0.51 -3.86 -4.18
N LYS A 210 -1.30 -2.91 -3.70
CA LYS A 210 -1.87 -2.95 -2.33
C LYS A 210 -3.40 -3.03 -2.40
N CYS A 211 -4.12 -2.31 -1.58
CA CYS A 211 -5.57 -2.47 -1.43
C CYS A 211 -6.40 -2.26 -2.71
N ILE A 212 -5.87 -1.58 -3.73
CA ILE A 212 -6.53 -1.47 -5.05
C ILE A 212 -6.43 -2.79 -5.83
N GLN A 213 -5.53 -3.70 -5.45
CA GLN A 213 -5.37 -5.04 -6.02
C GLN A 213 -4.81 -5.06 -7.46
N GLY A 214 -3.97 -4.08 -7.80
CA GLY A 214 -3.13 -4.16 -8.98
C GLY A 214 -1.87 -5.01 -8.76
N VAL A 215 -1.00 -5.02 -9.76
CA VAL A 215 0.29 -5.74 -9.71
C VAL A 215 1.45 -4.80 -9.41
N PRO A 216 2.60 -5.28 -8.90
CA PRO A 216 3.78 -4.45 -8.65
C PRO A 216 4.34 -3.81 -9.93
N GLY A 217 4.90 -2.59 -9.84
CA GLY A 217 5.62 -1.95 -10.94
C GLY A 217 5.57 -0.42 -10.94
N PHE A 218 4.60 0.18 -10.24
CA PHE A 218 4.57 1.62 -10.00
C PHE A 218 3.86 1.98 -8.69
N GLY A 219 4.20 3.14 -8.15
CA GLY A 219 3.45 3.80 -7.11
C GLY A 219 2.78 5.07 -7.62
N PHE A 220 2.00 5.70 -6.78
CA PHE A 220 1.36 6.96 -7.11
C PHE A 220 1.32 7.90 -5.91
N ILE A 221 1.25 9.18 -6.22
CA ILE A 221 1.16 10.26 -5.25
C ILE A 221 -0.13 11.04 -5.55
N LEU A 222 -0.96 11.23 -4.54
CA LEU A 222 -2.09 12.14 -4.55
C LEU A 222 -1.68 13.39 -3.78
N ALA A 223 -1.66 14.53 -4.44
CA ALA A 223 -1.14 15.73 -3.81
C ALA A 223 -1.94 16.98 -4.20
N LYS A 224 -1.94 17.95 -3.30
CA LYS A 224 -2.49 19.29 -3.61
C LYS A 224 -1.74 19.88 -4.79
N ARG A 225 -2.48 20.45 -5.74
CA ARG A 225 -1.90 21.07 -6.94
C ARG A 225 -0.92 22.20 -6.60
N GLU A 226 -1.21 22.99 -5.56
CA GLU A 226 -0.32 24.04 -5.08
C GLU A 226 1.01 23.47 -4.55
N GLN A 227 0.97 22.35 -3.85
CA GLN A 227 2.17 21.69 -3.33
C GLN A 227 3.00 21.06 -4.47
N LEU A 228 2.35 20.47 -5.48
CA LEU A 228 3.04 20.00 -6.69
C LEU A 228 3.74 21.16 -7.42
N GLN A 229 3.08 22.30 -7.52
CA GLN A 229 3.68 23.52 -8.12
C GLN A 229 4.88 24.02 -7.30
N ALA A 230 4.82 23.93 -5.98
CA ALA A 230 5.91 24.32 -5.08
C ALA A 230 7.16 23.41 -5.22
N CYS A 231 6.99 22.18 -5.70
CA CYS A 231 8.11 21.24 -5.96
C CYS A 231 9.00 21.66 -7.13
N LYS A 232 8.65 22.67 -7.93
CA LYS A 232 9.37 23.05 -9.14
C LYS A 232 10.83 23.38 -8.86
N GLY A 233 11.74 22.62 -9.46
CA GLY A 233 13.19 22.83 -9.36
C GLY A 233 13.82 22.39 -8.04
N LEU A 234 13.08 21.73 -7.15
CA LEU A 234 13.59 21.23 -5.88
C LEU A 234 14.14 19.80 -5.97
N ALA A 235 13.79 19.05 -7.01
CA ALA A 235 14.12 17.63 -7.12
C ALA A 235 15.62 17.34 -7.00
N ARG A 236 15.93 16.32 -6.18
CA ARG A 236 17.30 15.79 -5.98
C ARG A 236 17.65 14.64 -6.93
N SER A 237 16.73 14.26 -7.80
CA SER A 237 16.87 13.18 -8.77
C SER A 237 16.15 13.55 -10.07
N VAL A 238 16.74 13.21 -11.22
CA VAL A 238 16.12 13.42 -12.54
C VAL A 238 14.94 12.44 -12.72
N SER A 239 15.14 11.16 -12.39
CA SER A 239 14.14 10.12 -12.64
C SER A 239 12.96 10.18 -11.65
N LEU A 240 13.18 10.70 -10.44
CA LEU A 240 12.19 10.81 -9.38
C LEU A 240 11.71 12.26 -9.16
N ASP A 241 11.90 13.15 -10.13
CA ASP A 241 11.37 14.50 -10.11
C ASP A 241 9.83 14.48 -10.19
N LEU A 242 9.19 14.76 -9.07
CA LEU A 242 7.74 14.72 -8.92
C LEU A 242 7.07 15.84 -9.72
N TYR A 243 7.67 17.06 -9.72
CA TYR A 243 7.09 18.18 -10.46
C TYR A 243 7.10 17.94 -11.96
N ASP A 244 8.23 17.55 -12.51
CA ASP A 244 8.34 17.34 -13.95
C ASP A 244 7.51 16.15 -14.42
N GLN A 245 7.39 15.08 -13.62
CA GLN A 245 6.48 13.96 -13.91
C GLN A 245 5.03 14.43 -13.92
N TRP A 246 4.59 15.15 -12.90
CA TRP A 246 3.26 15.75 -12.83
C TRP A 246 2.99 16.69 -14.00
N ASN A 247 3.87 17.65 -14.24
CA ASN A 247 3.72 18.66 -15.30
C ASN A 247 3.59 18.01 -16.67
N THR A 248 4.40 16.98 -16.95
CA THR A 248 4.31 16.23 -18.22
C THR A 248 2.94 15.54 -18.35
N MET A 249 2.46 14.89 -17.30
CA MET A 249 1.14 14.26 -17.31
C MET A 249 -0.01 15.26 -17.50
N GLU A 250 0.06 16.43 -16.86
CA GLU A 250 -0.94 17.50 -17.03
C GLU A 250 -0.93 18.07 -18.45
N GLN A 251 0.24 18.43 -18.97
CA GLN A 251 0.36 19.11 -20.27
C GLN A 251 0.14 18.17 -21.47
N GLN A 252 0.35 16.86 -21.29
CA GLN A 252 0.31 15.90 -22.39
C GLN A 252 -0.71 14.78 -22.16
N GLY A 253 -1.78 15.06 -21.40
CA GLY A 253 -2.95 14.17 -21.26
C GLY A 253 -2.62 12.78 -20.73
N GLY A 254 -1.84 12.69 -19.65
CA GLY A 254 -1.48 11.43 -18.98
C GLY A 254 -0.15 10.83 -19.43
N LYS A 255 0.59 11.46 -20.35
CA LYS A 255 1.89 10.94 -20.80
C LYS A 255 2.92 10.94 -19.68
N TRP A 256 3.66 9.85 -19.57
CA TRP A 256 4.81 9.72 -18.67
C TRP A 256 6.05 10.40 -19.27
N ARG A 257 6.93 10.92 -18.40
CA ARG A 257 8.24 11.47 -18.86
C ARG A 257 9.11 10.42 -19.51
N PHE A 258 9.16 9.22 -18.93
CA PHE A 258 9.97 8.09 -19.37
C PHE A 258 9.08 6.89 -19.67
N THR A 259 9.68 5.79 -20.15
CA THR A 259 8.95 4.57 -20.45
C THR A 259 8.23 4.05 -19.22
N SER A 260 6.92 3.95 -19.31
CA SER A 260 6.06 3.44 -18.22
C SER A 260 5.93 1.92 -18.27
N PRO A 261 5.60 1.26 -17.16
CA PRO A 261 5.33 -0.17 -17.10
C PRO A 261 3.92 -0.47 -17.66
N THR A 262 3.76 -0.44 -18.97
CA THR A 262 2.46 -0.38 -19.68
C THR A 262 1.49 -1.49 -19.28
N HIS A 263 1.96 -2.74 -19.18
CA HIS A 263 1.16 -3.89 -18.76
C HIS A 263 0.64 -3.74 -17.34
N VAL A 264 1.49 -3.26 -16.42
CA VAL A 264 1.15 -3.00 -15.02
C VAL A 264 0.12 -1.89 -14.89
N VAL A 265 0.29 -0.81 -15.68
CA VAL A 265 -0.66 0.32 -15.72
C VAL A 265 -2.03 -0.15 -16.23
N ARG A 266 -2.07 -1.01 -17.26
CA ARG A 266 -3.33 -1.59 -17.73
C ARG A 266 -3.98 -2.54 -16.71
N ALA A 267 -3.17 -3.34 -16.01
CA ALA A 267 -3.65 -4.19 -14.92
C ALA A 267 -4.25 -3.37 -13.78
N PHE A 268 -3.59 -2.26 -13.42
CA PHE A 268 -4.09 -1.36 -12.38
C PHE A 268 -5.41 -0.67 -12.77
N TYR A 269 -5.55 -0.28 -14.04
CA TYR A 269 -6.82 0.23 -14.56
C TYR A 269 -7.96 -0.79 -14.36
N GLN A 270 -7.69 -2.07 -14.66
CA GLN A 270 -8.66 -3.15 -14.42
C GLN A 270 -9.00 -3.28 -12.94
N ALA A 271 -8.00 -3.22 -12.07
CA ALA A 271 -8.21 -3.31 -10.63
C ALA A 271 -9.04 -2.14 -10.07
N LEU A 272 -8.91 -0.93 -10.62
CA LEU A 272 -9.78 0.21 -10.28
C LEU A 272 -11.24 -0.04 -10.69
N LEU A 273 -11.47 -0.58 -11.89
CA LEU A 273 -12.82 -0.94 -12.34
C LEU A 273 -13.46 -2.01 -11.44
N GLU A 274 -12.69 -2.99 -11.02
CA GLU A 274 -13.16 -4.03 -10.09
C GLU A 274 -13.47 -3.48 -8.69
N LEU A 275 -12.66 -2.54 -8.20
CA LEU A 275 -12.95 -1.84 -6.96
C LEU A 275 -14.28 -1.07 -7.02
N GLU A 276 -14.55 -0.38 -8.12
CA GLU A 276 -15.82 0.32 -8.35
C GLU A 276 -16.99 -0.65 -8.44
N GLN A 277 -16.82 -1.77 -9.16
CA GLN A 277 -17.85 -2.83 -9.30
C GLN A 277 -18.16 -3.50 -7.95
N GLU A 278 -17.17 -3.65 -7.06
CA GLU A 278 -17.35 -4.17 -5.70
C GLU A 278 -18.19 -3.21 -4.83
N GLY A 279 -18.29 -1.94 -5.18
CA GLY A 279 -18.98 -0.90 -4.42
C GLY A 279 -18.05 0.14 -3.77
N GLY A 280 -16.82 0.21 -4.25
CA GLY A 280 -15.82 1.19 -3.83
C GLY A 280 -15.10 0.84 -2.53
N VAL A 281 -14.36 1.83 -2.01
CA VAL A 281 -13.49 1.65 -0.83
C VAL A 281 -14.26 1.19 0.41
N THR A 282 -15.48 1.68 0.62
CA THR A 282 -16.28 1.34 1.81
C THR A 282 -16.64 -0.15 1.83
N VAL A 283 -17.08 -0.71 0.71
CA VAL A 283 -17.44 -2.14 0.62
C VAL A 283 -16.19 -3.02 0.74
N ARG A 284 -15.10 -2.63 0.07
CA ARG A 284 -13.81 -3.31 0.19
C ARG A 284 -13.28 -3.32 1.63
N TYR A 285 -13.38 -2.19 2.32
CA TYR A 285 -13.03 -2.10 3.74
C TYR A 285 -13.84 -3.08 4.60
N GLN A 286 -15.17 -3.17 4.38
CA GLN A 286 -16.01 -4.10 5.11
C GLN A 286 -15.61 -5.56 4.86
N ARG A 287 -15.30 -5.93 3.62
CA ARG A 287 -14.80 -7.27 3.30
C ARG A 287 -13.49 -7.57 4.04
N TYR A 288 -12.53 -6.66 4.00
CA TYR A 288 -11.25 -6.83 4.70
C TYR A 288 -11.44 -6.91 6.22
N LEU A 289 -12.32 -6.08 6.77
CA LEU A 289 -12.64 -6.07 8.20
C LEU A 289 -13.27 -7.40 8.66
N HIS A 290 -14.25 -7.92 7.91
CA HIS A 290 -14.86 -9.21 8.20
C HIS A 290 -13.85 -10.36 8.13
N ASN A 291 -12.99 -10.37 7.10
CA ASN A 291 -11.93 -11.36 6.96
C ASN A 291 -10.97 -11.30 8.16
N GLN A 292 -10.53 -10.10 8.53
CA GLN A 292 -9.61 -9.88 9.65
C GLN A 292 -10.23 -10.31 11.00
N GLN A 293 -11.46 -9.92 11.28
CA GLN A 293 -12.15 -10.27 12.51
C GLN A 293 -12.35 -11.79 12.63
N ARG A 294 -12.74 -12.43 11.52
CA ARG A 294 -12.90 -13.89 11.49
C ARG A 294 -11.57 -14.61 11.67
N LEU A 295 -10.52 -14.14 11.01
CA LEU A 295 -9.17 -14.66 11.17
C LEU A 295 -8.70 -14.52 12.62
N ALA A 296 -8.78 -13.32 13.20
CA ALA A 296 -8.33 -13.05 14.57
C ALA A 296 -9.04 -13.96 15.59
N THR A 297 -10.38 -14.06 15.49
CA THR A 297 -11.16 -14.92 16.38
C THR A 297 -10.80 -16.40 16.20
N GLY A 298 -10.64 -16.87 14.96
CA GLY A 298 -10.26 -18.25 14.68
C GLY A 298 -8.87 -18.61 15.19
N MET A 299 -7.90 -17.73 14.96
CA MET A 299 -6.52 -17.93 15.42
C MET A 299 -6.44 -17.92 16.97
N GLN A 300 -7.20 -17.05 17.65
CA GLN A 300 -7.29 -17.05 19.12
C GLN A 300 -7.86 -18.37 19.65
N ALA A 301 -8.88 -18.90 18.99
CA ALA A 301 -9.47 -20.21 19.37
C ALA A 301 -8.47 -21.37 19.18
N LEU A 302 -7.51 -21.23 18.27
CA LEU A 302 -6.40 -22.17 18.03
C LEU A 302 -5.16 -21.90 18.91
N GLY A 303 -5.25 -20.96 19.86
CA GLY A 303 -4.16 -20.66 20.80
C GLY A 303 -3.12 -19.67 20.33
N PHE A 304 -3.31 -18.98 19.19
CA PHE A 304 -2.40 -17.95 18.71
C PHE A 304 -2.78 -16.57 19.24
N GLU A 305 -1.82 -15.86 19.81
CA GLU A 305 -2.01 -14.50 20.32
C GLU A 305 -1.60 -13.46 19.25
N MET A 306 -2.34 -12.35 19.19
CA MET A 306 -1.96 -11.21 18.35
C MET A 306 -0.88 -10.39 19.03
N VAL A 307 0.02 -9.81 18.22
CA VAL A 307 1.08 -8.90 18.71
C VAL A 307 0.48 -7.59 19.25
N LEU A 308 -0.57 -7.07 18.62
CA LEU A 308 -1.29 -5.88 19.10
C LEU A 308 -2.41 -6.29 20.06
N ASP A 309 -2.52 -5.57 21.16
CA ASP A 309 -3.64 -5.74 22.09
C ASP A 309 -4.97 -5.21 21.53
N GLN A 310 -6.10 -5.56 22.18
CA GLN A 310 -7.44 -5.19 21.71
C GLN A 310 -7.74 -3.69 21.75
N ASN A 311 -6.95 -2.89 22.50
CA ASN A 311 -7.12 -1.44 22.63
C ASN A 311 -6.27 -0.68 21.62
N THR A 312 -5.34 -1.35 20.97
CA THR A 312 -4.47 -0.73 19.96
C THR A 312 -5.19 -0.67 18.61
N PRO A 313 -5.21 0.50 17.93
CA PRO A 313 -5.82 0.62 16.62
C PRO A 313 -5.17 -0.33 15.61
N GLN A 314 -5.94 -1.30 15.13
CA GLN A 314 -5.48 -2.34 14.21
C GLN A 314 -6.12 -2.17 12.83
N SER A 315 -5.30 -2.34 11.79
CA SER A 315 -5.78 -2.31 10.41
C SER A 315 -6.49 -3.63 10.04
N PRO A 316 -7.47 -3.59 9.14
CA PRO A 316 -8.08 -4.80 8.59
C PRO A 316 -7.23 -5.47 7.51
N ILE A 317 -5.99 -5.00 7.29
CA ILE A 317 -5.15 -5.36 6.14
C ILE A 317 -4.26 -6.56 6.44
N ILE A 318 -3.73 -6.60 7.66
CA ILE A 318 -2.78 -7.61 8.11
C ILE A 318 -2.88 -7.80 9.62
N THR A 319 -2.73 -9.03 10.07
CA THR A 319 -2.62 -9.38 11.48
C THR A 319 -1.29 -10.08 11.74
N THR A 320 -0.59 -9.67 12.80
CA THR A 320 0.66 -10.28 13.24
C THR A 320 0.38 -11.12 14.48
N PHE A 321 0.75 -12.39 14.43
CA PHE A 321 0.56 -13.37 15.50
C PHE A 321 1.90 -13.74 16.11
N LEU A 322 1.93 -13.90 17.43
CA LEU A 322 3.06 -14.47 18.14
C LEU A 322 3.18 -15.99 17.84
N TYR A 323 4.39 -16.51 17.90
CA TYR A 323 4.55 -17.96 17.96
C TYR A 323 3.92 -18.46 19.27
N PRO A 324 3.21 -19.59 19.25
CA PRO A 324 2.71 -20.18 20.47
C PRO A 324 3.85 -20.62 21.40
N ASN A 325 3.60 -20.64 22.71
CA ASN A 325 4.61 -21.04 23.71
C ASN A 325 4.93 -22.53 23.73
N GLU A 326 4.67 -23.25 22.67
CA GLU A 326 4.97 -24.66 22.51
C GLU A 326 6.44 -24.85 22.10
N ALA A 327 7.15 -25.74 22.80
CA ALA A 327 8.58 -25.94 22.59
C ALA A 327 8.91 -26.41 21.16
N ASP A 328 7.95 -27.03 20.46
CA ASP A 328 8.13 -27.66 19.17
C ASP A 328 7.53 -26.85 18.00
N PHE A 329 6.99 -25.64 18.25
CA PHE A 329 6.44 -24.82 17.17
C PHE A 329 7.53 -24.43 16.15
N ASN A 330 7.30 -24.74 14.87
CA ASN A 330 8.19 -24.42 13.78
C ASN A 330 7.46 -23.66 12.69
N PHE A 331 7.75 -22.36 12.53
CA PHE A 331 7.13 -21.53 11.50
C PHE A 331 7.39 -22.05 10.08
N GLN A 332 8.57 -22.58 9.79
CA GLN A 332 8.86 -23.10 8.45
C GLN A 332 7.99 -24.32 8.13
N ALA A 333 7.76 -25.21 9.11
CA ALA A 333 6.86 -26.34 8.94
C ALA A 333 5.40 -25.89 8.73
N LEU A 334 4.92 -24.93 9.51
CA LEU A 334 3.61 -24.30 9.30
C LEU A 334 3.50 -23.71 7.90
N TYR A 335 4.49 -22.92 7.47
CA TYR A 335 4.53 -22.31 6.15
C TYR A 335 4.44 -23.33 5.02
N GLU A 336 5.22 -24.40 5.08
CA GLU A 336 5.23 -25.45 4.03
C GLU A 336 3.90 -26.22 4.02
N ASN A 337 3.32 -26.51 5.18
CA ASN A 337 2.01 -27.15 5.29
C ASN A 337 0.92 -26.27 4.65
N LEU A 338 0.85 -24.98 5.02
CA LEU A 338 -0.11 -24.04 4.45
C LEU A 338 0.09 -23.85 2.95
N LYS A 339 1.33 -23.84 2.46
CA LYS A 339 1.61 -23.74 1.04
C LYS A 339 1.10 -24.96 0.27
N GLN A 340 1.21 -26.16 0.84
CA GLN A 340 0.62 -27.38 0.27
C GLN A 340 -0.92 -27.32 0.27
N ALA A 341 -1.51 -26.68 1.28
CA ALA A 341 -2.95 -26.43 1.36
C ALA A 341 -3.42 -25.26 0.47
N GLY A 342 -2.51 -24.61 -0.29
CA GLY A 342 -2.83 -23.53 -1.22
C GLY A 342 -2.75 -22.11 -0.63
N PHE A 343 -2.04 -21.91 0.49
CA PHE A 343 -1.89 -20.61 1.14
C PHE A 343 -0.43 -20.23 1.35
N VAL A 344 -0.09 -18.96 1.16
CA VAL A 344 1.23 -18.40 1.46
C VAL A 344 1.08 -17.26 2.43
N ILE A 345 1.75 -17.37 3.59
CA ILE A 345 1.81 -16.38 4.65
C ILE A 345 3.22 -15.77 4.74
N TYR A 346 3.43 -14.74 5.55
CA TYR A 346 4.74 -14.11 5.70
C TYR A 346 5.35 -14.32 7.09
N PRO A 347 6.69 -14.44 7.18
CA PRO A 347 7.38 -14.38 8.46
C PRO A 347 7.13 -13.02 9.12
N GLY A 348 7.27 -12.98 10.43
CA GLY A 348 7.23 -11.74 11.20
C GLY A 348 8.39 -10.80 10.84
N LYS A 349 8.22 -9.55 11.24
CA LYS A 349 9.21 -8.49 10.99
C LYS A 349 9.26 -7.49 12.15
N VAL A 350 8.65 -7.81 13.28
CA VAL A 350 8.76 -7.05 14.52
C VAL A 350 10.09 -7.40 15.16
N THR A 351 10.83 -6.37 15.59
CA THR A 351 12.13 -6.56 16.24
C THR A 351 11.94 -7.30 17.57
N ASP A 352 12.79 -8.26 17.85
CA ASP A 352 12.84 -9.04 19.09
C ASP A 352 11.60 -9.93 19.39
N LEU A 353 10.70 -10.15 18.43
CA LEU A 353 9.57 -11.04 18.61
C LEU A 353 9.57 -12.19 17.60
N ASN A 354 9.35 -13.40 18.10
CA ASN A 354 9.03 -14.56 17.27
C ASN A 354 7.56 -14.46 16.85
N CYS A 355 7.33 -14.07 15.61
CA CYS A 355 5.99 -13.82 15.09
C CYS A 355 5.87 -14.14 13.60
N PHE A 356 4.65 -14.19 13.09
CA PHE A 356 4.33 -14.32 11.67
C PHE A 356 3.12 -13.45 11.32
N ARG A 357 2.92 -13.24 10.02
CA ARG A 357 1.89 -12.33 9.54
C ARG A 357 0.96 -13.02 8.56
N ILE A 358 -0.33 -12.73 8.69
CA ILE A 358 -1.37 -13.13 7.74
C ILE A 358 -2.07 -11.88 7.23
N GLY A 359 -2.00 -11.64 5.91
CA GLY A 359 -2.68 -10.53 5.25
C GLY A 359 -4.06 -10.93 4.78
N ASN A 360 -4.98 -9.96 4.72
CA ASN A 360 -6.38 -10.17 4.34
C ASN A 360 -6.74 -9.47 3.03
N ILE A 361 -5.77 -8.80 2.39
CA ILE A 361 -5.98 -8.03 1.15
C ILE A 361 -5.80 -8.90 -0.09
N GLY A 362 -6.40 -8.48 -1.19
CA GLY A 362 -6.36 -9.21 -2.44
C GLY A 362 -7.68 -9.90 -2.73
N GLU A 363 -7.65 -10.83 -3.67
CA GLU A 363 -8.76 -11.69 -4.04
C GLU A 363 -8.94 -12.78 -2.97
N VAL A 364 -9.33 -12.32 -1.76
CA VAL A 364 -9.49 -13.14 -0.55
C VAL A 364 -10.86 -12.87 0.05
N TYR A 365 -11.62 -13.92 0.29
CA TYR A 365 -12.98 -13.89 0.79
C TYR A 365 -13.12 -14.71 2.08
N LEU A 366 -14.26 -14.62 2.74
CA LEU A 366 -14.52 -15.28 4.02
C LEU A 366 -14.31 -16.81 3.94
N ASP A 367 -14.75 -17.45 2.84
CA ASP A 367 -14.57 -18.88 2.62
C ASP A 367 -13.09 -19.29 2.57
N ASP A 368 -12.22 -18.40 2.06
CA ASP A 368 -10.78 -18.62 2.05
C ASP A 368 -10.20 -18.57 3.47
N ILE A 369 -10.70 -17.66 4.31
CA ILE A 369 -10.31 -17.57 5.72
C ILE A 369 -10.74 -18.83 6.48
N GLU A 370 -11.94 -19.36 6.23
CA GLU A 370 -12.40 -20.62 6.84
C GLU A 370 -11.51 -21.80 6.43
N ARG A 371 -11.17 -21.92 5.15
CA ARG A 371 -10.26 -22.96 4.66
C ARG A 371 -8.87 -22.83 5.27
N LEU A 372 -8.36 -21.59 5.41
CA LEU A 372 -7.07 -21.34 6.06
C LEU A 372 -7.09 -21.78 7.52
N LEU A 373 -8.13 -21.41 8.28
CA LEU A 373 -8.26 -21.78 9.70
C LEU A 373 -8.34 -23.31 9.87
N THR A 374 -9.07 -24.00 8.98
CA THR A 374 -9.11 -25.47 8.96
C THR A 374 -7.72 -26.07 8.70
N ALA A 375 -6.95 -25.51 7.77
CA ALA A 375 -5.60 -26.00 7.48
C ALA A 375 -4.62 -25.77 8.66
N ILE A 376 -4.76 -24.64 9.38
CA ILE A 376 -3.98 -24.36 10.59
C ILE A 376 -4.36 -25.31 11.72
N GLU A 377 -5.67 -25.55 11.93
CA GLU A 377 -6.15 -26.51 12.93
C GLU A 377 -5.58 -27.92 12.70
N GLN A 378 -5.65 -28.40 11.47
CA GLN A 378 -5.05 -29.70 11.08
C GLN A 378 -3.55 -29.77 11.37
N TYR A 379 -2.82 -28.70 11.12
CA TYR A 379 -1.40 -28.61 11.44
C TYR A 379 -1.14 -28.67 12.95
N CYS A 380 -1.96 -27.99 13.77
CA CYS A 380 -1.80 -27.99 15.22
C CYS A 380 -2.15 -29.34 15.87
N GLN A 381 -2.94 -30.19 15.19
CA GLN A 381 -3.34 -31.52 15.68
C GLN A 381 -2.40 -32.64 15.25
N ALA A 382 -1.47 -32.37 14.33
CA ALA A 382 -0.54 -33.35 13.75
C ALA A 382 0.77 -33.45 14.54
#